data_4772e6ded4093050a5c3477c4a080d04
#
_entry.id   4772e6ded4093050a5c3477c4a080d04
#
_cell.length_a   1.000
_cell.length_b   1.000
_cell.length_c   1.000
_cell.angle_alpha   90.00
_cell.angle_beta   90.00
_cell.angle_gamma   90.00
#
_symmetry.space_group_name_H-M   'P 1'
#
loop_
_entity.id
_entity.type
_entity.pdbx_description
1 polymer ?
#
loop_
_entity_poly.entity_id
_entity_poly.type
_entity_poly.pdbx_seq_one_letter_code
_entity_poly.pdbx_strand_id
1 'polypeptide(L)'
;MRDSYFFQAMLDRMEDINSSGERAFLYGITMENHQPFDPEKFNYECQIGVTSESLGEEDMAIVRVMLEGITRADQALGDLTDALRESEEPTIVVFFGDHRPN
;
A
#
# COMPACT_ATOMS: atom_id res chain seq x y z
N MET A 1 -9.45 -0.58 -3.95
CA MET A 1 -9.20 0.63 -3.13
C MET A 1 -7.70 0.88 -3.04
N ARG A 2 -7.29 2.11 -3.20
CA ARG A 2 -5.88 2.48 -3.02
C ARG A 2 -5.44 2.31 -1.57
N ASP A 3 -4.21 1.84 -1.36
CA ASP A 3 -3.64 1.69 -0.02
C ASP A 3 -3.61 3.01 0.74
N SER A 4 -3.35 4.13 0.05
CA SER A 4 -3.35 5.44 0.67
C SER A 4 -4.71 5.81 1.29
N TYR A 5 -5.79 5.49 0.61
CA TYR A 5 -7.14 5.72 1.13
C TYR A 5 -7.47 4.78 2.29
N PHE A 6 -7.03 3.53 2.18
CA PHE A 6 -7.22 2.54 3.24
C PHE A 6 -6.48 2.97 4.52
N PHE A 7 -5.23 3.39 4.40
CA PHE A 7 -4.45 3.84 5.56
C PHE A 7 -5.04 5.12 6.17
N GLN A 8 -5.56 6.03 5.34
CA GLN A 8 -6.24 7.22 5.86
C GLN A 8 -7.48 6.83 6.67
N ALA A 9 -8.25 5.86 6.20
CA ALA A 9 -9.40 5.37 6.95
C ALA A 9 -8.98 4.74 8.29
N MET A 10 -7.87 4.03 8.33
CA MET A 10 -7.31 3.49 9.56
C MET A 10 -6.91 4.60 10.53
N LEU A 11 -6.26 5.66 10.04
CA LEU A 11 -5.88 6.81 10.87
C LEU A 11 -7.11 7.51 11.44
N ASP A 12 -8.14 7.70 10.64
CA ASP A 12 -9.38 8.33 11.07
C ASP A 12 -10.06 7.50 12.15
N ARG A 13 -10.10 6.19 11.97
CA ARG A 13 -10.68 5.28 12.97
C ARG A 13 -9.87 5.27 14.26
N MET A 14 -8.55 5.28 14.15
CA MET A 14 -7.68 5.33 15.32
C MET A 14 -7.91 6.62 16.12
N GLU A 15 -8.03 7.75 15.43
CA GLU A 15 -8.30 9.04 16.06
C GLU A 15 -9.65 9.01 16.80
N ASP A 16 -10.68 8.43 16.18
CA ASP A 16 -12.00 8.30 16.83
C ASP A 16 -11.91 7.47 18.11
N ILE A 17 -11.18 6.37 18.09
CA ILE A 17 -11.03 5.51 19.26
C ILE A 17 -10.21 6.23 20.34
N ASN A 18 -9.11 6.85 19.98
CA ASN A 18 -8.22 7.53 20.92
C ASN A 18 -8.90 8.76 21.54
N SER A 19 -9.74 9.46 20.78
CA SER A 19 -10.44 10.65 21.29
C SER A 19 -11.48 10.32 22.37
N SER A 20 -11.93 9.07 22.42
CA SER A 20 -12.80 8.60 23.51
C SER A 20 -12.02 8.13 24.74
N GLY A 21 -10.70 8.25 24.73
CA GLY A 21 -9.84 7.82 25.83
C GLY A 21 -9.46 6.35 25.80
N GLU A 22 -9.82 5.64 24.74
CA GLU A 22 -9.53 4.21 24.59
C GLU A 22 -8.27 3.98 23.76
N ARG A 23 -7.63 2.85 23.98
CA ARG A 23 -6.52 2.37 23.16
C ARG A 23 -7.05 1.67 21.92
N ALA A 24 -6.40 1.91 20.78
CA ALA A 24 -6.81 1.31 19.52
C ALA A 24 -5.91 0.11 19.18
N PHE A 25 -6.52 -0.97 18.75
CA PHE A 25 -5.84 -2.06 18.03
C PHE A 25 -6.51 -2.19 16.66
N LEU A 26 -5.76 -1.94 15.60
CA LEU A 26 -6.28 -2.02 14.25
C LEU A 26 -5.48 -3.06 13.44
N TYR A 27 -6.20 -3.94 12.80
CA TYR A 27 -5.64 -4.92 11.88
C TYR A 27 -6.26 -4.66 10.50
N GLY A 28 -5.41 -4.36 9.52
CA GLY A 28 -5.87 -4.02 8.18
C GLY A 28 -5.23 -4.90 7.12
N ILE A 29 -5.99 -5.27 6.10
CA ILE A 29 -5.52 -6.01 4.95
C ILE A 29 -5.73 -5.13 3.72
N THR A 30 -4.63 -4.74 3.07
CA THR A 30 -4.70 -3.94 1.85
C THR A 30 -4.90 -4.82 0.62
N MET A 31 -5.54 -4.27 -0.40
CA MET A 31 -5.92 -5.01 -1.59
C MET A 31 -5.45 -4.38 -2.89
N GLU A 32 -4.79 -3.23 -2.85
CA GLU A 32 -4.36 -2.54 -4.09
C GLU A 32 -3.42 -3.42 -4.91
N ASN A 33 -2.56 -4.18 -4.26
CA ASN A 33 -1.59 -5.06 -4.91
C ASN A 33 -2.05 -6.50 -5.04
N HIS A 34 -3.33 -6.76 -4.85
CA HIS A 34 -3.90 -8.08 -5.10
C HIS A 34 -3.88 -8.37 -6.60
N GLN A 35 -3.47 -9.59 -6.95
CA GLN A 35 -3.50 -10.01 -8.35
C GLN A 35 -4.95 -10.08 -8.87
N PRO A 36 -5.18 -10.02 -10.19
CA PRO A 36 -4.18 -10.08 -11.26
C PRO A 36 -3.42 -8.76 -11.46
N PHE A 37 -2.20 -8.89 -11.97
CA PHE A 37 -1.37 -7.75 -12.34
C PHE A 37 -1.60 -7.39 -13.81
N ASP A 38 -2.83 -7.03 -14.12
CA ASP A 38 -3.26 -6.63 -15.46
C ASP A 38 -2.62 -5.28 -15.81
N PRO A 39 -2.11 -5.10 -17.04
CA PRO A 39 -1.55 -3.81 -17.46
C PRO A 39 -2.49 -2.63 -17.28
N GLU A 40 -3.80 -2.86 -17.31
CA GLU A 40 -4.82 -1.81 -17.12
C GLU A 40 -5.08 -1.48 -15.66
N LYS A 41 -4.50 -2.22 -14.72
CA LYS A 41 -4.82 -2.13 -13.29
C LYS A 41 -4.76 -0.71 -12.74
N PHE A 42 -3.79 0.09 -13.23
CA PHE A 42 -3.63 1.49 -12.82
C PHE A 42 -4.00 2.45 -13.94
N ASN A 43 -4.90 2.03 -14.85
CA ASN A 43 -5.34 2.83 -16.00
C ASN A 43 -4.16 3.27 -16.87
N TYR A 44 -3.13 2.43 -17.01
CA TYR A 44 -1.89 2.74 -17.73
C TYR A 44 -1.11 3.93 -17.16
N GLU A 45 -1.40 4.37 -15.94
CA GLU A 45 -0.72 5.50 -15.29
C GLU A 45 0.52 5.09 -14.50
N CYS A 46 1.26 4.09 -15.00
CA CYS A 46 2.48 3.64 -14.33
C CYS A 46 3.64 4.61 -14.57
N GLN A 47 4.28 5.01 -13.49
CA GLN A 47 5.45 5.91 -13.50
C GLN A 47 6.76 5.14 -13.62
N ILE A 48 6.75 3.84 -13.29
CA ILE A 48 7.93 3.00 -13.27
C ILE A 48 8.24 2.48 -14.67
N GLY A 49 9.49 2.60 -15.09
CA GLY A 49 9.97 1.97 -16.31
C GLY A 49 10.65 0.63 -16.02
N VAL A 50 10.48 -0.33 -16.93
CA VAL A 50 11.12 -1.63 -16.84
C VAL A 50 11.86 -1.92 -18.14
N THR A 51 13.12 -2.35 -18.03
CA THR A 51 13.90 -2.81 -19.16
C THR A 51 14.45 -4.20 -18.88
N SER A 52 14.42 -5.08 -19.88
CA SER A 52 14.95 -6.43 -19.77
C SER A 52 15.33 -6.96 -21.15
N GLU A 53 16.42 -7.72 -21.21
CA GLU A 53 16.84 -8.41 -22.41
C GLU A 53 16.19 -9.79 -22.54
N SER A 54 15.65 -10.33 -21.44
CA SER A 54 15.13 -11.70 -21.38
C SER A 54 13.62 -11.80 -21.34
N LEU A 55 12.90 -10.73 -20.99
CA LEU A 55 11.45 -10.73 -20.90
C LEU A 55 10.82 -10.17 -22.18
N GLY A 56 9.70 -10.78 -22.60
CA GLY A 56 8.87 -10.22 -23.67
C GLY A 56 8.07 -9.00 -23.20
N GLU A 57 7.45 -8.31 -24.14
CA GLU A 57 6.70 -7.09 -23.85
C GLU A 57 5.53 -7.31 -22.89
N GLU A 58 4.82 -8.44 -23.04
CA GLU A 58 3.69 -8.77 -22.17
C GLU A 58 4.15 -8.99 -20.73
N ASP A 59 5.25 -9.72 -20.55
CA ASP A 59 5.79 -9.98 -19.21
C ASP A 59 6.35 -8.72 -18.58
N MET A 60 6.99 -7.86 -19.38
CA MET A 60 7.46 -6.57 -18.88
C MET A 60 6.32 -5.68 -18.42
N ALA A 61 5.18 -5.70 -19.14
CA ALA A 61 4.00 -4.93 -18.75
C ALA A 61 3.43 -5.40 -17.40
N ILE A 62 3.42 -6.71 -17.18
CA ILE A 62 2.96 -7.29 -15.89
C ILE A 62 3.91 -6.91 -14.76
N VAL A 63 5.22 -7.04 -14.98
CA VAL A 63 6.24 -6.67 -13.99
C VAL A 63 6.15 -5.18 -13.67
N ARG A 64 5.91 -4.35 -14.68
CA ARG A 64 5.75 -2.92 -14.50
C ARG A 64 4.58 -2.58 -13.56
N VAL A 65 3.46 -3.24 -13.74
CA VAL A 65 2.28 -3.08 -12.86
C VAL A 65 2.60 -3.50 -11.44
N MET A 66 3.28 -4.65 -11.28
CA MET A 66 3.69 -5.14 -9.97
C MET A 66 4.61 -4.14 -9.25
N LEU A 67 5.61 -3.62 -9.95
CA LEU A 67 6.56 -2.66 -9.38
C LEU A 67 5.90 -1.32 -9.07
N GLU A 68 4.98 -0.87 -9.92
CA GLU A 68 4.19 0.33 -9.65
C GLU A 68 3.36 0.16 -8.37
N GLY A 69 2.75 -1.00 -8.20
CA GLY A 69 1.98 -1.31 -7.00
C GLY A 69 2.85 -1.28 -5.74
N ILE A 70 4.05 -1.86 -5.80
CA ILE A 70 5.00 -1.84 -4.68
C ILE A 70 5.41 -0.41 -4.36
N THR A 71 5.68 0.41 -5.37
CA THR A 71 6.06 1.80 -5.19
C THR A 71 4.94 2.60 -4.52
N ARG A 72 3.70 2.38 -4.95
CA ARG A 72 2.52 3.03 -4.35
C ARG A 72 2.32 2.59 -2.91
N ALA A 73 2.50 1.30 -2.62
CA ALA A 73 2.40 0.78 -1.26
C ALA A 73 3.47 1.36 -0.35
N ASP A 74 4.71 1.46 -0.83
CA ASP A 74 5.81 2.05 -0.09
C ASP A 74 5.53 3.52 0.24
N GLN A 75 5.04 4.27 -0.74
CA GLN A 75 4.70 5.68 -0.55
C GLN A 75 3.55 5.84 0.46
N ALA A 76 2.52 5.01 0.35
CA ALA A 76 1.39 5.03 1.28
C ALA A 76 1.83 4.69 2.70
N LEU A 77 2.72 3.70 2.85
CA LEU A 77 3.28 3.32 4.15
C LEU A 77 4.12 4.46 4.73
N GLY A 78 4.90 5.15 3.90
CA GLY A 78 5.67 6.31 4.32
C GLY A 78 4.77 7.42 4.85
N ASP A 79 3.70 7.73 4.15
CA ASP A 79 2.73 8.74 4.58
C ASP A 79 2.05 8.34 5.89
N LEU A 80 1.71 7.06 6.05
CA LEU A 80 1.13 6.54 7.29
C LEU A 80 2.09 6.71 8.47
N THR A 81 3.34 6.30 8.30
CA THR A 81 4.33 6.39 9.38
C THR A 81 4.65 7.84 9.73
N ASP A 82 4.69 8.73 8.75
CA ASP A 82 4.88 10.16 8.99
C ASP A 82 3.72 10.75 9.82
N ALA A 83 2.49 10.39 9.48
CA ALA A 83 1.31 10.83 10.25
C ALA A 83 1.35 10.31 11.69
N LEU A 84 1.78 9.06 11.89
CA LEU A 84 1.89 8.48 13.22
C LEU A 84 3.01 9.10 14.05
N ARG A 85 4.10 9.53 13.43
CA ARG A 85 5.17 10.25 14.13
C ARG A 85 4.73 11.62 14.64
N GLU A 86 3.80 12.25 13.94
CA GLU A 86 3.23 13.54 14.35
C GLU A 86 2.13 13.38 15.39
N SER A 87 1.63 12.18 15.61
CA SER A 87 0.61 11.90 16.62
C SER A 87 1.20 11.92 18.01
N GLU A 88 0.45 12.42 18.98
CA GLU A 88 0.84 12.41 20.39
C GLU A 88 0.67 11.03 21.04
N GLU A 89 -0.09 10.12 20.40
CA GLU A 89 -0.32 8.77 20.91
C GLU A 89 0.83 7.86 20.50
N PRO A 90 1.53 7.22 21.45
CA PRO A 90 2.53 6.21 21.13
C PRO A 90 1.91 5.07 20.34
N THR A 91 2.51 4.71 19.20
CA THR A 91 1.95 3.73 18.29
C THR A 91 3.02 2.74 17.85
N ILE A 92 2.66 1.47 17.82
CA ILE A 92 3.49 0.40 17.26
C ILE A 92 2.86 0.00 15.93
N VAL A 93 3.66 -0.01 14.87
CA VAL A 93 3.23 -0.46 13.56
C VAL A 93 3.96 -1.76 13.21
N VAL A 94 3.21 -2.77 12.83
CA VAL A 94 3.75 -4.02 12.28
C VAL A 94 3.26 -4.14 10.85
N PHE A 95 4.18 -4.18 9.91
CA PHE A 95 3.88 -4.29 8.48
C PHE A 95 4.52 -5.55 7.92
N PHE A 96 3.75 -6.34 7.20
CA PHE A 96 4.24 -7.60 6.64
C PHE A 96 3.43 -8.00 5.40
N GLY A 97 4.04 -8.82 4.55
CA GLY A 97 3.33 -9.42 3.43
C GLY A 97 2.58 -10.68 3.89
N ASP A 98 1.39 -10.89 3.35
CA ASP A 98 0.56 -12.04 3.71
C ASP A 98 0.96 -13.31 2.93
N HIS A 99 1.33 -13.18 1.66
CA HIS A 99 1.78 -14.29 0.82
C HIS A 99 2.47 -13.77 -0.44
N ARG A 100 3.12 -14.67 -1.16
CA ARG A 100 3.73 -14.35 -2.45
C ARG A 100 2.67 -14.35 -3.56
N PRO A 101 2.91 -13.61 -4.66
CA PRO A 101 2.09 -13.77 -5.86
C PRO A 101 2.17 -15.18 -6.41
N ASN A 102 1.10 -15.65 -6.99
CA ASN A 102 1.06 -16.95 -7.65
C ASN A 102 1.73 -16.91 -9.02
#